data_a81c214825319062534e59aeb69aeaf9
#
_entry.id   a81c214825319062534e59aeb69aeaf9
#
_cell.length_a   1.000
_cell.length_b   1.000
_cell.length_c   1.000
_cell.angle_alpha   90.00
_cell.angle_beta   90.00
_cell.angle_gamma   90.00
#
_symmetry.space_group_name_H-M   'P 1'
#
loop_
_entity.id
_entity.type
_entity.pdbx_description
1 polymer ?
#
loop_
_entity_poly.entity_id
_entity_poly.type
_entity_poly.pdbx_seq_one_letter_code
_entity_poly.pdbx_strand_id
1 'polypeptide(L)'
;MPTYFPPQQRRSLATASVGAAKSLFVSMASTPNPDSLKFLPEGREVLAESQGSGVHYSGGSDTRGSKLVRTLLKHGDITGVFLGRDFISVNKRESASWAPLKVIVVDAIMEAFAELDAKGVPILDEPKGSEDTAIQPEDSEVVAMIKELIETRIRPAVQEDGGDLFFE
;
A
#
# COMPACT_ATOMS: atom_id res chain seq x y z
N MET A 1 -17.63 69.52 -19.23
CA MET A 1 -16.43 68.67 -19.07
C MET A 1 -16.88 67.28 -18.76
N PRO A 2 -16.79 66.30 -19.62
CA PRO A 2 -17.14 64.96 -19.26
C PRO A 2 -16.02 64.35 -18.44
N THR A 3 -16.36 63.91 -17.26
CA THR A 3 -15.43 63.20 -16.38
C THR A 3 -15.22 61.79 -16.92
N TYR A 4 -14.01 61.53 -17.42
CA TYR A 4 -13.62 60.19 -17.87
C TYR A 4 -13.37 59.32 -16.63
N PHE A 5 -14.20 58.31 -16.41
CA PHE A 5 -13.93 57.24 -15.50
C PHE A 5 -13.17 56.13 -16.21
N PRO A 6 -11.94 55.77 -15.80
CA PRO A 6 -11.27 54.61 -16.35
C PRO A 6 -12.03 53.34 -15.96
N PRO A 7 -12.11 52.33 -16.85
CA PRO A 7 -12.74 51.05 -16.53
C PRO A 7 -11.95 50.41 -15.42
N GLN A 8 -12.64 50.15 -14.31
CA GLN A 8 -12.13 49.34 -13.24
C GLN A 8 -11.70 47.97 -13.81
N GLN A 9 -10.40 47.74 -13.81
CA GLN A 9 -9.85 46.39 -14.11
C GLN A 9 -10.46 45.44 -13.06
N ARG A 10 -11.45 44.68 -13.47
CA ARG A 10 -11.87 43.49 -12.73
C ARG A 10 -10.66 42.57 -12.64
N ARG A 11 -9.95 42.62 -11.52
CA ARG A 11 -9.06 41.55 -11.14
C ARG A 11 -9.92 40.30 -11.09
N SER A 12 -9.85 39.48 -12.12
CA SER A 12 -10.26 38.08 -12.03
C SER A 12 -9.44 37.49 -10.89
N LEU A 13 -10.08 37.31 -9.76
CA LEU A 13 -9.64 36.35 -8.78
C LEU A 13 -9.72 35.01 -9.50
N ALA A 14 -8.58 34.56 -10.04
CA ALA A 14 -8.42 33.18 -10.38
C ALA A 14 -8.69 32.41 -9.10
N THR A 15 -9.91 31.90 -8.96
CA THR A 15 -10.20 30.83 -8.04
C THR A 15 -9.25 29.72 -8.42
N ALA A 16 -8.17 29.60 -7.66
CA ALA A 16 -7.36 28.40 -7.70
C ALA A 16 -8.37 27.27 -7.47
N SER A 17 -8.64 26.52 -8.51
CA SER A 17 -9.36 25.26 -8.42
C SER A 17 -8.53 24.42 -7.44
N VAL A 18 -8.94 24.42 -6.20
CA VAL A 18 -8.50 23.40 -5.25
C VAL A 18 -8.99 22.12 -5.90
N GLY A 19 -8.07 21.38 -6.52
CA GLY A 19 -8.37 20.12 -7.17
C GLY A 19 -9.21 19.33 -6.19
N ALA A 20 -10.43 19.00 -6.58
CA ALA A 20 -11.32 18.20 -5.76
C ALA A 20 -10.52 16.96 -5.38
N ALA A 21 -10.17 16.82 -4.10
CA ALA A 21 -9.54 15.62 -3.59
C ALA A 21 -10.50 14.49 -3.99
N LYS A 22 -10.05 13.61 -4.91
CA LYS A 22 -10.85 12.46 -5.30
C LYS A 22 -11.11 11.70 -4.01
N SER A 23 -12.36 11.65 -3.57
CA SER A 23 -12.72 10.93 -2.35
C SER A 23 -12.30 9.48 -2.56
N LEU A 24 -11.32 9.04 -1.78
CA LEU A 24 -10.85 7.67 -1.85
C LEU A 24 -11.90 6.78 -1.19
N PHE A 25 -12.42 5.84 -1.94
CA PHE A 25 -13.26 4.79 -1.40
C PHE A 25 -12.42 3.52 -1.21
N VAL A 26 -12.48 2.93 -0.02
CA VAL A 26 -11.77 1.69 0.30
C VAL A 26 -12.80 0.62 0.57
N SER A 27 -12.93 -0.33 -0.35
CA SER A 27 -13.75 -1.51 -0.16
C SER A 27 -12.97 -2.63 0.55
N MET A 28 -13.67 -3.60 1.09
CA MET A 28 -13.08 -4.72 1.84
C MET A 28 -13.56 -6.04 1.27
N ALA A 29 -12.64 -6.99 1.13
CA ALA A 29 -12.92 -8.35 0.72
C ALA A 29 -12.38 -9.34 1.74
N SER A 30 -13.16 -10.38 2.04
CA SER A 30 -12.70 -11.49 2.87
C SER A 30 -11.70 -12.37 2.12
N THR A 31 -10.79 -12.97 2.86
CA THR A 31 -9.88 -14.00 2.36
C THR A 31 -10.24 -15.36 2.95
N PRO A 32 -9.71 -16.49 2.43
CA PRO A 32 -9.89 -17.81 3.04
C PRO A 32 -9.39 -17.88 4.48
N ASN A 33 -8.41 -17.06 4.86
CA ASN A 33 -7.93 -16.95 6.23
C ASN A 33 -8.81 -15.94 7.01
N PRO A 34 -9.53 -16.34 8.09
CA PRO A 34 -10.38 -15.45 8.88
C PRO A 34 -9.63 -14.33 9.60
N ASP A 35 -8.32 -14.49 9.80
CA ASP A 35 -7.46 -13.49 10.42
C ASP A 35 -6.80 -12.54 9.40
N SER A 36 -7.14 -12.69 8.13
CA SER A 36 -6.70 -11.83 7.03
C SER A 36 -7.89 -11.11 6.39
N LEU A 37 -7.70 -9.85 6.05
CA LEU A 37 -8.69 -9.05 5.32
C LEU A 37 -8.00 -8.22 4.25
N LYS A 38 -8.61 -8.17 3.07
CA LYS A 38 -8.11 -7.41 1.94
C LYS A 38 -8.84 -6.06 1.85
N PHE A 39 -8.08 -4.99 1.69
CA PHE A 39 -8.55 -3.62 1.50
C PHE A 39 -8.22 -3.17 0.09
N LEU A 40 -9.22 -2.70 -0.64
CA LEU A 40 -9.10 -2.30 -2.04
C LEU A 40 -9.39 -0.80 -2.15
N PRO A 41 -8.36 0.04 -2.32
CA PRO A 41 -8.54 1.46 -2.61
C PRO A 41 -9.02 1.62 -4.06
N GLU A 42 -10.30 1.85 -4.25
CA GLU A 42 -10.92 1.85 -5.57
C GLU A 42 -10.33 2.90 -6.52
N GLY A 43 -9.96 2.43 -7.72
CA GLY A 43 -9.38 3.27 -8.75
C GLY A 43 -7.97 3.79 -8.46
N ARG A 44 -7.26 3.18 -7.50
CA ARG A 44 -5.90 3.56 -7.11
C ARG A 44 -4.98 2.34 -7.10
N GLU A 45 -3.76 2.54 -7.58
CA GLU A 45 -2.68 1.57 -7.42
C GLU A 45 -1.93 1.83 -6.11
N VAL A 46 -1.64 0.77 -5.37
CA VAL A 46 -0.86 0.79 -4.12
C VAL A 46 0.62 0.74 -4.44
N LEU A 47 1.00 -0.13 -5.39
CA LEU A 47 2.37 -0.28 -5.87
C LEU A 47 2.47 0.13 -7.33
N ALA A 48 3.57 0.79 -7.67
CA ALA A 48 3.92 1.04 -9.07
C ALA A 48 4.27 -0.28 -9.78
N GLU A 49 4.07 -0.31 -11.10
CA GLU A 49 4.36 -1.49 -11.93
C GLU A 49 5.82 -1.97 -11.83
N SER A 50 6.74 -1.03 -11.59
CA SER A 50 8.17 -1.29 -11.38
C SER A 50 8.50 -1.95 -10.03
N GLN A 51 7.57 -1.98 -9.09
CA GLN A 51 7.76 -2.49 -7.72
C GLN A 51 7.39 -3.97 -7.55
N GLY A 52 7.12 -4.67 -8.65
CA GLY A 52 6.81 -6.09 -8.64
C GLY A 52 5.36 -6.43 -8.29
N SER A 53 5.12 -7.70 -7.97
CA SER A 53 3.77 -8.24 -7.74
C SER A 53 3.23 -7.96 -6.35
N GLY A 54 4.10 -7.64 -5.39
CA GLY A 54 3.71 -7.33 -4.03
C GLY A 54 4.84 -7.52 -3.03
N VAL A 55 4.69 -6.94 -1.85
CA VAL A 55 5.69 -7.00 -0.78
C VAL A 55 5.03 -7.30 0.55
N HIS A 56 5.54 -8.30 1.25
CA HIS A 56 5.06 -8.71 2.57
C HIS A 56 5.91 -8.11 3.68
N TYR A 57 5.25 -7.67 4.73
CA TYR A 57 5.86 -7.18 5.97
C TYR A 57 5.27 -7.88 7.16
N SER A 58 6.11 -8.31 8.09
CA SER A 58 5.73 -8.90 9.36
C SER A 58 6.43 -8.21 10.52
N GLY A 59 6.17 -8.60 11.76
CA GLY A 59 6.65 -7.93 12.97
C GLY A 59 8.17 -7.91 13.19
N GLY A 60 8.99 -8.19 12.23
CA GLY A 60 10.46 -8.05 12.26
C GLY A 60 11.01 -7.38 11.02
N SER A 61 10.12 -7.08 10.07
CA SER A 61 10.51 -6.49 8.78
C SER A 61 11.01 -5.05 8.93
N ASP A 62 11.92 -4.66 8.06
CA ASP A 62 12.32 -3.27 7.91
C ASP A 62 11.18 -2.47 7.24
N THR A 63 10.55 -1.62 8.01
CA THR A 63 9.39 -0.81 7.57
C THR A 63 9.76 0.61 7.13
N ARG A 64 11.06 0.92 6.98
CA ARG A 64 11.52 2.26 6.63
C ARG A 64 11.03 2.72 5.27
N GLY A 65 10.87 1.79 4.33
CA GLY A 65 10.38 2.07 2.98
C GLY A 65 8.88 2.34 2.88
N SER A 66 8.08 2.18 3.95
CA SER A 66 6.65 2.46 3.90
C SER A 66 6.12 3.01 5.22
N LYS A 67 5.66 4.27 5.19
CA LYS A 67 5.00 4.90 6.34
C LYS A 67 3.71 4.18 6.71
N LEU A 68 2.93 3.76 5.70
CA LEU A 68 1.69 3.02 5.89
C LEU A 68 1.93 1.73 6.66
N VAL A 69 2.86 0.89 6.20
CA VAL A 69 3.20 -0.38 6.86
C VAL A 69 3.66 -0.14 8.29
N ARG A 70 4.53 0.84 8.50
CA ARG A 70 5.02 1.21 9.83
C ARG A 70 3.88 1.62 10.76
N THR A 71 2.93 2.40 10.27
CA THR A 71 1.76 2.83 11.04
C THR A 71 0.90 1.65 11.43
N LEU A 72 0.64 0.73 10.49
CA LEU A 72 -0.17 -0.47 10.74
C LEU A 72 0.51 -1.42 11.72
N LEU A 73 1.78 -1.76 11.52
CA LEU A 73 2.51 -2.69 12.39
C LEU A 73 2.82 -2.15 13.80
N LYS A 74 2.67 -0.84 14.04
CA LYS A 74 2.69 -0.28 15.39
C LYS A 74 1.51 -0.73 16.25
N HIS A 75 0.40 -1.09 15.62
CA HIS A 75 -0.72 -1.71 16.33
C HIS A 75 -0.37 -3.15 16.64
N GLY A 76 -0.23 -3.49 17.92
CA GLY A 76 0.17 -4.82 18.37
C GLY A 76 -0.78 -5.96 17.97
N ASP A 77 -1.97 -5.63 17.49
CA ASP A 77 -2.97 -6.58 16.98
C ASP A 77 -2.78 -6.91 15.48
N ILE A 78 -1.99 -6.14 14.76
CA ILE A 78 -1.64 -6.39 13.35
C ILE A 78 -0.30 -7.14 13.32
N THR A 79 -0.30 -8.32 12.74
CA THR A 79 0.86 -9.22 12.69
C THR A 79 1.57 -9.18 11.35
N GLY A 80 0.87 -8.79 10.28
CA GLY A 80 1.43 -8.70 8.94
C GLY A 80 0.64 -7.78 8.02
N VAL A 81 1.34 -7.25 7.03
CA VAL A 81 0.77 -6.39 5.98
C VAL A 81 1.39 -6.83 4.65
N PHE A 82 0.55 -7.08 3.67
CA PHE A 82 0.97 -7.32 2.30
C PHE A 82 0.49 -6.18 1.40
N LEU A 83 1.41 -5.54 0.71
CA LEU A 83 1.11 -4.53 -0.29
C LEU A 83 1.07 -5.21 -1.65
N GLY A 84 -0.11 -5.36 -2.22
CA GLY A 84 -0.30 -5.80 -3.59
C GLY A 84 -0.35 -4.61 -4.55
N ARG A 85 -0.55 -4.86 -5.82
CA ARG A 85 -0.59 -3.80 -6.83
C ARG A 85 -1.78 -2.84 -6.63
N ASP A 86 -2.95 -3.37 -6.37
CA ASP A 86 -4.22 -2.65 -6.26
C ASP A 86 -4.98 -2.93 -4.96
N PHE A 87 -4.31 -3.60 -4.02
CA PHE A 87 -4.89 -3.94 -2.73
C PHE A 87 -3.84 -3.97 -1.61
N ILE A 88 -4.33 -3.95 -0.38
CA ILE A 88 -3.53 -4.13 0.84
C ILE A 88 -4.19 -5.23 1.64
N SER A 89 -3.46 -6.32 1.90
CA SER A 89 -3.93 -7.37 2.80
C SER A 89 -3.33 -7.17 4.18
N VAL A 90 -4.15 -7.29 5.21
CA VAL A 90 -3.74 -7.10 6.60
C VAL A 90 -4.07 -8.36 7.39
N ASN A 91 -3.09 -8.86 8.13
CA ASN A 91 -3.23 -10.00 9.03
C ASN A 91 -3.30 -9.49 10.47
N LYS A 92 -4.31 -9.92 11.19
CA LYS A 92 -4.46 -9.63 12.61
C LYS A 92 -4.03 -10.81 13.47
N ARG A 93 -3.80 -10.55 14.76
CA ARG A 93 -3.66 -11.59 15.76
C ARG A 93 -5.01 -12.30 15.94
N GLU A 94 -5.00 -13.62 16.13
CA GLU A 94 -6.21 -14.44 16.31
C GLU A 94 -7.12 -13.90 17.43
N SER A 95 -6.54 -13.43 18.53
CA SER A 95 -7.28 -12.85 19.66
C SER A 95 -7.87 -11.46 19.40
N ALA A 96 -7.48 -10.78 18.32
CA ALA A 96 -7.93 -9.43 18.00
C ALA A 96 -9.26 -9.41 17.25
N SER A 97 -10.00 -8.31 17.37
CA SER A 97 -11.26 -8.10 16.66
C SER A 97 -11.08 -7.23 15.42
N TRP A 98 -11.75 -7.58 14.33
CA TRP A 98 -11.77 -6.75 13.11
C TRP A 98 -12.52 -5.43 13.28
N ALA A 99 -13.48 -5.32 14.20
CA ALA A 99 -14.32 -4.14 14.33
C ALA A 99 -13.51 -2.84 14.52
N PRO A 100 -12.61 -2.71 15.50
CA PRO A 100 -11.77 -1.54 15.62
C PRO A 100 -10.67 -1.47 14.54
N LEU A 101 -10.10 -2.60 14.13
CA LEU A 101 -8.99 -2.63 13.19
C LEU A 101 -9.38 -2.15 11.79
N LYS A 102 -10.59 -2.43 11.33
CA LYS A 102 -11.09 -1.94 10.03
C LYS A 102 -11.00 -0.42 9.93
N VAL A 103 -11.42 0.29 10.96
CA VAL A 103 -11.37 1.76 10.99
C VAL A 103 -9.93 2.25 10.96
N ILE A 104 -9.07 1.68 11.80
CA ILE A 104 -7.64 2.04 11.87
C ILE A 104 -6.95 1.82 10.52
N VAL A 105 -7.21 0.68 9.88
CA VAL A 105 -6.59 0.35 8.58
C VAL A 105 -7.08 1.29 7.47
N VAL A 106 -8.38 1.53 7.41
CA VAL A 106 -8.96 2.46 6.42
C VAL A 106 -8.41 3.87 6.60
N ASP A 107 -8.35 4.38 7.83
CA ASP A 107 -7.80 5.71 8.12
C ASP A 107 -6.31 5.80 7.70
N ALA A 108 -5.52 4.79 8.01
CA ALA A 108 -4.10 4.74 7.62
C ALA A 108 -3.92 4.71 6.09
N ILE A 109 -4.76 3.97 5.38
CA ILE A 109 -4.76 3.92 3.91
C ILE A 109 -5.14 5.30 3.35
N MET A 110 -6.19 5.92 3.85
CA MET A 110 -6.63 7.24 3.40
C MET A 110 -5.55 8.31 3.64
N GLU A 111 -4.86 8.27 4.79
CA GLU A 111 -3.74 9.17 5.09
C GLU A 111 -2.58 8.97 4.12
N ALA A 112 -2.21 7.72 3.82
CA ALA A 112 -1.12 7.40 2.90
C ALA A 112 -1.41 7.92 1.49
N PHE A 113 -2.62 7.74 0.98
CA PHE A 113 -3.01 8.28 -0.33
C PHE A 113 -3.14 9.80 -0.34
N ALA A 114 -3.58 10.42 0.76
CA ALA A 114 -3.59 11.87 0.88
C ALA A 114 -2.16 12.45 0.83
N GLU A 115 -1.19 11.80 1.44
CA GLU A 115 0.22 12.20 1.36
C GLU A 115 0.80 11.98 -0.04
N LEU A 116 0.45 10.89 -0.71
CA LEU A 116 0.83 10.64 -2.10
C LEU A 116 0.31 11.76 -3.02
N ASP A 117 -0.97 12.14 -2.87
CA ASP A 117 -1.58 13.18 -3.70
C ASP A 117 -1.04 14.59 -3.39
N ALA A 118 -0.77 14.89 -2.12
CA ALA A 118 -0.33 16.22 -1.70
C ALA A 118 1.17 16.45 -1.85
N LYS A 119 1.98 15.42 -1.65
CA LYS A 119 3.45 15.53 -1.56
C LYS A 119 4.18 14.65 -2.55
N GLY A 120 3.49 13.77 -3.28
CA GLY A 120 4.11 12.77 -4.16
C GLY A 120 4.90 11.69 -3.41
N VAL A 121 4.65 11.52 -2.09
CA VAL A 121 5.31 10.48 -1.29
C VAL A 121 4.68 9.12 -1.63
N PRO A 122 5.44 8.18 -2.21
CA PRO A 122 4.89 6.89 -2.59
C PRO A 122 4.51 6.06 -1.35
N ILE A 123 3.59 5.12 -1.52
CA ILE A 123 3.19 4.19 -0.45
C ILE A 123 4.35 3.27 -0.07
N LEU A 124 5.17 2.93 -1.07
CA LEU A 124 6.42 2.18 -0.90
C LEU A 124 7.56 2.89 -1.64
N ASP A 125 8.60 3.29 -0.92
CA ASP A 125 9.74 4.02 -1.47
C ASP A 125 10.67 3.13 -2.32
N GLU A 126 10.85 1.87 -1.89
CA GLU A 126 11.75 0.91 -2.57
C GLU A 126 11.10 -0.48 -2.66
N PRO A 127 11.23 -1.16 -3.81
CA PRO A 127 10.83 -2.55 -3.92
C PRO A 127 11.77 -3.43 -3.08
N LYS A 128 11.21 -4.21 -2.15
CA LYS A 128 11.96 -5.20 -1.39
C LYS A 128 11.42 -6.58 -1.75
N GLY A 129 12.21 -7.36 -2.47
CA GLY A 129 12.04 -8.82 -2.54
C GLY A 129 12.30 -9.45 -1.18
N SER A 130 11.81 -10.65 -0.95
CA SER A 130 12.10 -11.41 0.26
C SER A 130 13.56 -11.87 0.24
N GLU A 131 14.25 -11.74 1.38
CA GLU A 131 15.68 -12.10 1.47
C GLU A 131 15.91 -13.60 1.26
N ASP A 132 14.95 -14.45 1.64
CA ASP A 132 15.00 -15.89 1.50
C ASP A 132 14.91 -16.39 0.05
N THR A 133 14.31 -15.60 -0.85
CA THR A 133 14.22 -15.91 -2.30
C THR A 133 15.19 -15.07 -3.13
N ALA A 134 16.07 -14.29 -2.52
CA ALA A 134 17.13 -13.59 -3.25
C ALA A 134 18.07 -14.60 -3.94
N ILE A 135 18.24 -14.45 -5.27
CA ILE A 135 19.14 -15.29 -6.04
C ILE A 135 20.58 -15.00 -5.65
N GLN A 136 21.31 -16.02 -5.24
CA GLN A 136 22.71 -15.93 -4.85
C GLN A 136 23.61 -16.37 -6.02
N PRO A 137 24.84 -15.84 -6.12
CA PRO A 137 25.78 -16.23 -7.18
C PRO A 137 26.15 -17.72 -7.18
N GLU A 138 26.03 -18.39 -6.04
CA GLU A 138 26.27 -19.80 -5.83
C GLU A 138 25.06 -20.71 -6.09
N ASP A 139 23.87 -20.13 -6.32
CA ASP A 139 22.68 -20.90 -6.61
C ASP A 139 22.84 -21.63 -7.97
N SER A 140 22.42 -22.88 -8.01
CA SER A 140 22.30 -23.58 -9.29
C SER A 140 21.17 -22.95 -10.11
N GLU A 141 21.23 -23.10 -11.45
CA GLU A 141 20.20 -22.60 -12.36
C GLU A 141 18.78 -23.04 -11.95
N VAL A 142 18.65 -24.28 -11.47
CA VAL A 142 17.37 -24.84 -11.01
C VAL A 142 16.91 -24.15 -9.73
N VAL A 143 17.80 -23.90 -8.76
CA VAL A 143 17.47 -23.22 -7.50
C VAL A 143 17.10 -21.77 -7.77
N ALA A 144 17.82 -21.08 -8.63
CA ALA A 144 17.49 -19.70 -9.03
C ALA A 144 16.10 -19.62 -9.67
N MET A 145 15.77 -20.56 -10.55
CA MET A 145 14.44 -20.63 -11.20
C MET A 145 13.33 -20.92 -10.19
N ILE A 146 13.56 -21.79 -9.21
CA ILE A 146 12.58 -22.07 -8.14
C ILE A 146 12.37 -20.83 -7.25
N LYS A 147 13.43 -20.14 -6.84
CA LYS A 147 13.35 -18.90 -6.06
C LYS A 147 12.57 -17.82 -6.81
N GLU A 148 12.85 -17.64 -8.10
CA GLU A 148 12.11 -16.71 -8.96
C GLU A 148 10.62 -17.06 -9.03
N LEU A 149 10.28 -18.35 -9.22
CA LEU A 149 8.90 -18.81 -9.29
C LEU A 149 8.15 -18.59 -7.96
N ILE A 150 8.80 -18.87 -6.84
CA ILE A 150 8.24 -18.62 -5.50
C ILE A 150 7.94 -17.13 -5.33
N GLU A 151 8.90 -16.26 -5.62
CA GLU A 151 8.77 -14.82 -5.41
C GLU A 151 7.72 -14.18 -6.33
N THR A 152 7.71 -14.58 -7.61
CA THR A 152 6.89 -13.90 -8.63
C THR A 152 5.47 -14.43 -8.74
N ARG A 153 5.23 -15.68 -8.39
CA ARG A 153 3.93 -16.34 -8.63
C ARG A 153 3.32 -16.99 -7.40
N ILE A 154 4.10 -17.72 -6.62
CA ILE A 154 3.56 -18.53 -5.53
C ILE A 154 3.38 -17.67 -4.27
N ARG A 155 4.40 -16.94 -3.86
CA ARG A 155 4.35 -16.10 -2.65
C ARG A 155 3.25 -15.04 -2.71
N PRO A 156 3.07 -14.27 -3.79
CA PRO A 156 1.99 -13.29 -3.84
C PRO A 156 0.60 -13.91 -3.67
N ALA A 157 0.35 -15.07 -4.28
CA ALA A 157 -0.93 -15.76 -4.16
C ALA A 157 -1.20 -16.25 -2.74
N VAL A 158 -0.18 -16.81 -2.08
CA VAL A 158 -0.30 -17.30 -0.69
C VAL A 158 -0.46 -16.13 0.30
N GLN A 159 0.29 -15.05 0.12
CA GLN A 159 0.23 -13.88 0.98
C GLN A 159 -1.06 -13.09 0.79
N GLU A 160 -1.63 -13.09 -0.40
CA GLU A 160 -2.95 -12.51 -0.66
C GLU A 160 -4.03 -13.16 0.22
N ASP A 161 -3.91 -14.45 0.49
CA ASP A 161 -4.80 -15.23 1.35
C ASP A 161 -4.40 -15.20 2.84
N GLY A 162 -3.35 -14.46 3.19
CA GLY A 162 -2.86 -14.30 4.57
C GLY A 162 -1.88 -15.38 5.02
N GLY A 163 -1.30 -16.14 4.09
CA GLY A 163 -0.21 -17.08 4.34
C GLY A 163 1.17 -16.50 4.05
N ASP A 164 2.21 -17.30 4.22
CA ASP A 164 3.57 -17.04 3.74
C ASP A 164 4.32 -18.34 3.44
N LEU A 165 5.35 -18.25 2.61
CA LEU A 165 6.23 -19.35 2.23
C LEU A 165 7.69 -18.95 2.45
N PHE A 166 8.47 -19.90 2.98
CA PHE A 166 9.91 -19.76 3.15
C PHE A 166 10.63 -20.82 2.31
N PHE A 167 11.73 -20.41 1.70
CA PHE A 167 12.63 -21.31 0.99
C PHE A 167 13.79 -21.69 1.94
N GLU A 168 13.94 -22.98 2.25
CA GLU A 168 15.04 -23.54 3.04
C GLU A 168 16.03 -24.31 2.16
#